data_d4a8f040797742e28e1f10e9611ba93b
#
_entry.id   d4a8f040797742e28e1f10e9611ba93b
#
_cell.length_a   1.000
_cell.length_b   1.000
_cell.length_c   1.000
_cell.angle_alpha   90.00
_cell.angle_beta   90.00
_cell.angle_gamma   90.00
#
_symmetry.space_group_name_H-M   'P 1'
#
loop_
_entity.id
_entity.type
_entity.pdbx_description
1 polymer ?
#
loop_
_entity_poly.entity_id
_entity_poly.type
_entity_poly.pdbx_seq_one_letter_code
_entity_poly.pdbx_strand_id
1 'polypeptide(L)'
;MSMLSEVGLTAARELRRNLKSAKGLAMGALFLLGGTGGSLLYAQLARYALEKMSQGQTVPESTLRELKLEALKQTYPEATANYLVDCPSVLLLLFKGTLLAIPLLTLLAGFDSISGETQHRTLRFYATRAERTSLVLGKALGIWATVGGMLLLLHLAVWTIALIHQDGTGMQLASWGPRLWLLSLACTACYAGLTTLFSALFRTPAVALFVGVAALAGMGVLGLILGFVDHADKLSYLLPGKYDGLLISHDPMKVLGAVGALGTWAALTSGTASELIRRRDL
;
A
#
# COMPACT_ATOMS: atom_id res chain seq x y z
N MET A 1 -24.16 -21.87 5.69
CA MET A 1 -23.02 -21.58 4.79
C MET A 1 -21.75 -21.70 5.61
N SER A 2 -20.61 -22.07 5.01
CA SER A 2 -19.35 -22.05 5.77
C SER A 2 -18.89 -20.60 5.98
N MET A 3 -18.17 -20.34 7.07
CA MET A 3 -17.59 -19.02 7.37
C MET A 3 -16.80 -18.46 6.18
N LEU A 4 -16.00 -19.30 5.50
CA LEU A 4 -15.22 -18.88 4.34
C LEU A 4 -16.08 -18.42 3.16
N SER A 5 -17.22 -19.07 2.91
CA SER A 5 -18.15 -18.65 1.84
C SER A 5 -18.81 -17.30 2.16
N GLU A 6 -19.14 -17.03 3.41
CA GLU A 6 -19.70 -15.76 3.86
C GLU A 6 -18.68 -14.62 3.72
N VAL A 7 -17.43 -14.86 4.13
CA VAL A 7 -16.32 -13.91 3.98
C VAL A 7 -16.10 -13.57 2.49
N GLY A 8 -16.07 -14.60 1.63
CA GLY A 8 -15.88 -14.40 0.18
C GLY A 8 -17.00 -13.60 -0.47
N LEU A 9 -18.28 -13.90 -0.14
CA LEU A 9 -19.44 -13.17 -0.65
C LEU A 9 -19.44 -11.70 -0.18
N THR A 10 -19.10 -11.48 1.09
CA THR A 10 -19.00 -10.11 1.64
C THR A 10 -17.88 -9.33 0.96
N ALA A 11 -16.71 -9.96 0.76
CA ALA A 11 -15.58 -9.34 0.08
C ALA A 11 -15.91 -8.98 -1.38
N ALA A 12 -16.53 -9.89 -2.12
CA ALA A 12 -16.95 -9.65 -3.50
C ALA A 12 -17.98 -8.51 -3.60
N ARG A 13 -18.90 -8.43 -2.65
CA ARG A 13 -19.89 -7.34 -2.58
C ARG A 13 -19.20 -6.00 -2.30
N GLU A 14 -18.28 -5.96 -1.34
CA GLU A 14 -17.54 -4.76 -0.97
C GLU A 14 -16.68 -4.26 -2.16
N LEU A 15 -15.98 -5.16 -2.83
CA LEU A 15 -15.24 -4.87 -4.05
C LEU A 15 -16.15 -4.25 -5.13
N ARG A 16 -17.29 -4.88 -5.43
CA ARG A 16 -18.27 -4.35 -6.40
C ARG A 16 -18.79 -2.97 -6.00
N ARG A 17 -19.08 -2.76 -4.70
CA ARG A 17 -19.53 -1.48 -4.17
C ARG A 17 -18.49 -0.40 -4.42
N ASN A 18 -17.23 -0.66 -4.08
CA ASN A 18 -16.15 0.29 -4.26
C ASN A 18 -15.92 0.60 -5.75
N LEU A 19 -15.85 -0.40 -6.61
CA LEU A 19 -15.62 -0.21 -8.05
C LEU A 19 -16.75 0.53 -8.76
N LYS A 20 -18.02 0.40 -8.29
CA LYS A 20 -19.18 1.07 -8.88
C LYS A 20 -19.51 2.42 -8.25
N SER A 21 -18.91 2.77 -7.14
CA SER A 21 -19.14 4.04 -6.45
C SER A 21 -18.41 5.20 -7.13
N ALA A 22 -19.03 6.38 -7.16
CA ALA A 22 -18.36 7.59 -7.64
C ALA A 22 -17.04 7.87 -6.89
N LYS A 23 -17.03 7.59 -5.57
CA LYS A 23 -15.85 7.67 -4.71
C LYS A 23 -14.73 6.74 -5.20
N GLY A 24 -15.02 5.47 -5.43
CA GLY A 24 -14.04 4.49 -5.88
C GLY A 24 -13.50 4.78 -7.28
N LEU A 25 -14.38 5.19 -8.20
CA LEU A 25 -13.98 5.60 -9.55
C LEU A 25 -13.08 6.86 -9.53
N ALA A 26 -13.46 7.89 -8.77
CA ALA A 26 -12.65 9.10 -8.64
C ALA A 26 -11.30 8.82 -7.99
N MET A 27 -11.27 8.04 -6.91
CA MET A 27 -10.04 7.62 -6.24
C MET A 27 -9.13 6.81 -7.18
N GLY A 28 -9.70 5.82 -7.89
CA GLY A 28 -8.95 5.02 -8.85
C GLY A 28 -8.40 5.86 -10.00
N ALA A 29 -9.21 6.75 -10.57
CA ALA A 29 -8.78 7.65 -11.65
C ALA A 29 -7.65 8.58 -11.20
N LEU A 30 -7.79 9.24 -10.05
CA LEU A 30 -6.76 10.13 -9.51
C LEU A 30 -5.46 9.39 -9.22
N PHE A 31 -5.56 8.18 -8.64
CA PHE A 31 -4.40 7.36 -8.34
C PHE A 31 -3.69 6.87 -9.61
N LEU A 32 -4.45 6.36 -10.59
CA LEU A 32 -3.88 5.93 -11.86
C LEU A 32 -3.27 7.09 -12.64
N LEU A 33 -3.97 8.22 -12.78
CA LEU A 33 -3.46 9.40 -13.48
C LEU A 33 -2.25 10.01 -12.76
N GLY A 34 -2.30 10.12 -11.43
CA GLY A 34 -1.17 10.63 -10.64
C GLY A 34 0.05 9.73 -10.70
N GLY A 35 -0.14 8.42 -10.55
CA GLY A 35 0.95 7.46 -10.59
C GLY A 35 1.57 7.28 -11.98
N THR A 36 0.75 7.16 -13.02
CA THR A 36 1.25 7.09 -14.41
C THR A 36 1.87 8.41 -14.86
N GLY A 37 1.22 9.54 -14.56
CA GLY A 37 1.74 10.88 -14.88
C GLY A 37 3.06 11.17 -14.17
N GLY A 38 3.16 10.83 -12.89
CA GLY A 38 4.40 10.95 -12.11
C GLY A 38 5.53 10.08 -12.66
N SER A 39 5.22 8.84 -13.04
CA SER A 39 6.20 7.93 -13.64
C SER A 39 6.68 8.39 -15.02
N LEU A 40 5.77 8.92 -15.86
CA LEU A 40 6.12 9.51 -17.15
C LEU A 40 6.99 10.76 -16.98
N LEU A 41 6.61 11.64 -16.07
CA LEU A 41 7.38 12.85 -15.79
C LEU A 41 8.79 12.50 -15.30
N TYR A 42 8.90 11.54 -14.39
CA TYR A 42 10.21 11.05 -13.94
C TYR A 42 11.05 10.50 -15.10
N ALA A 43 10.47 9.64 -15.94
CA ALA A 43 11.18 9.06 -17.07
C ALA A 43 11.67 10.12 -18.07
N GLN A 44 10.86 11.16 -18.32
CA GLN A 44 11.25 12.29 -19.18
C GLN A 44 12.35 13.15 -18.54
N LEU A 45 12.22 13.48 -17.25
CA LEU A 45 13.23 14.27 -16.55
C LEU A 45 14.56 13.52 -16.45
N ALA A 46 14.54 12.21 -16.20
CA ALA A 46 15.73 11.38 -16.17
C ALA A 46 16.45 11.40 -17.54
N ARG A 47 15.70 11.23 -18.64
CA ARG A 47 16.28 11.34 -20.00
C ARG A 47 16.87 12.73 -20.26
N TYR A 48 16.14 13.80 -19.98
CA TYR A 48 16.62 15.15 -20.16
C TYR A 48 17.90 15.43 -19.36
N ALA A 49 17.95 14.94 -18.11
CA ALA A 49 19.16 15.08 -17.28
C ALA A 49 20.35 14.33 -17.88
N LEU A 50 20.14 13.12 -18.38
CA LEU A 50 21.17 12.31 -19.04
C LEU A 50 21.67 12.98 -20.32
N GLU A 51 20.79 13.47 -21.19
CA GLU A 51 21.14 14.20 -22.41
C GLU A 51 21.99 15.44 -22.10
N LYS A 52 21.60 16.18 -21.04
CA LYS A 52 22.34 17.38 -20.63
C LYS A 52 23.71 17.06 -20.02
N MET A 53 23.81 15.96 -19.25
CA MET A 53 25.09 15.50 -18.68
C MET A 53 26.02 14.93 -19.75
N SER A 54 25.49 14.29 -20.77
CA SER A 54 26.26 13.66 -21.83
C SER A 54 26.86 14.64 -22.84
N GLN A 55 26.42 15.90 -22.86
CA GLN A 55 26.82 16.90 -23.87
C GLN A 55 26.81 16.33 -25.32
N GLY A 56 25.88 15.42 -25.61
CA GLY A 56 25.78 14.76 -26.90
C GLY A 56 26.64 13.50 -27.08
N GLN A 57 27.39 13.09 -26.05
CA GLN A 57 28.09 11.80 -26.03
C GLN A 57 27.27 10.76 -25.31
N THR A 58 27.37 9.50 -25.73
CA THR A 58 26.71 8.38 -25.03
C THR A 58 27.38 8.17 -23.66
N VAL A 59 26.63 8.35 -22.57
CA VAL A 59 27.13 8.03 -21.22
C VAL A 59 27.23 6.49 -21.12
N PRO A 60 28.43 5.96 -20.76
CA PRO A 60 28.57 4.50 -20.58
C PRO A 60 27.59 3.97 -19.52
N GLU A 61 27.08 2.79 -19.74
CA GLU A 61 26.13 2.13 -18.81
C GLU A 61 26.75 1.92 -17.41
N SER A 62 28.07 1.67 -17.36
CA SER A 62 28.83 1.58 -16.10
C SER A 62 28.73 2.86 -15.26
N THR A 63 28.89 4.02 -15.90
CA THR A 63 28.79 5.34 -15.23
C THR A 63 27.38 5.60 -14.70
N LEU A 64 26.35 5.25 -15.47
CA LEU A 64 24.95 5.37 -15.02
C LEU A 64 24.65 4.47 -13.82
N ARG A 65 25.19 3.25 -13.85
CA ARG A 65 25.07 2.30 -12.76
C ARG A 65 25.80 2.79 -11.50
N GLU A 66 26.98 3.37 -11.62
CA GLU A 66 27.72 3.95 -10.50
C GLU A 66 26.98 5.14 -9.88
N LEU A 67 26.48 6.08 -10.69
CA LEU A 67 25.69 7.22 -10.19
C LEU A 67 24.43 6.77 -9.45
N LYS A 68 23.72 5.77 -10.00
CA LYS A 68 22.55 5.18 -9.36
C LYS A 68 22.92 4.51 -8.04
N LEU A 69 24.02 3.77 -8.00
CA LEU A 69 24.49 3.11 -6.78
C LEU A 69 24.85 4.13 -5.70
N GLU A 70 25.53 5.20 -6.06
CA GLU A 70 25.90 6.28 -5.13
C GLU A 70 24.66 6.95 -4.55
N ALA A 71 23.66 7.27 -5.38
CA ALA A 71 22.38 7.80 -4.93
C ALA A 71 21.64 6.84 -3.99
N LEU A 72 21.66 5.54 -4.27
CA LEU A 72 21.04 4.53 -3.42
C LEU A 72 21.76 4.36 -2.08
N LYS A 73 23.09 4.47 -2.04
CA LYS A 73 23.89 4.39 -0.80
C LYS A 73 23.60 5.53 0.17
N GLN A 74 23.10 6.68 -0.31
CA GLN A 74 22.65 7.76 0.57
C GLN A 74 21.36 7.41 1.35
N THR A 75 20.56 6.50 0.83
CA THR A 75 19.25 6.16 1.41
C THR A 75 19.20 4.77 2.04
N TYR A 76 20.03 3.84 1.54
CA TYR A 76 20.01 2.43 1.94
C TYR A 76 21.40 1.94 2.38
N PRO A 77 21.43 0.92 3.28
CA PRO A 77 22.66 0.19 3.56
C PRO A 77 23.31 -0.34 2.27
N GLU A 78 24.63 -0.38 2.23
CA GLU A 78 25.41 -0.72 1.04
C GLU A 78 24.97 -2.04 0.37
N ALA A 79 24.73 -3.09 1.15
CA ALA A 79 24.28 -4.38 0.64
C ALA A 79 22.91 -4.29 -0.06
N THR A 80 21.99 -3.47 0.48
CA THR A 80 20.68 -3.22 -0.14
C THR A 80 20.79 -2.32 -1.35
N ALA A 81 21.66 -1.30 -1.33
CA ALA A 81 21.92 -0.43 -2.48
C ALA A 81 22.48 -1.22 -3.66
N ASN A 82 23.45 -2.11 -3.43
CA ASN A 82 24.01 -3.01 -4.44
C ASN A 82 22.95 -3.96 -5.03
N TYR A 83 21.99 -4.40 -4.23
CA TYR A 83 20.88 -5.23 -4.68
C TYR A 83 19.87 -4.44 -5.52
N LEU A 84 19.55 -3.19 -5.11
CA LEU A 84 18.57 -2.35 -5.77
C LEU A 84 19.08 -1.65 -7.04
N VAL A 85 20.39 -1.63 -7.28
CA VAL A 85 20.96 -0.99 -8.47
C VAL A 85 20.44 -1.64 -9.77
N ASP A 86 20.14 -2.94 -9.73
CA ASP A 86 19.62 -3.69 -10.87
C ASP A 86 18.07 -3.57 -11.02
N CYS A 87 17.38 -2.94 -10.06
CA CYS A 87 15.95 -2.65 -10.15
C CYS A 87 15.72 -1.45 -11.09
N PRO A 88 14.80 -1.52 -12.07
CA PRO A 88 14.43 -0.37 -12.88
C PRO A 88 14.03 0.84 -12.02
N SER A 89 14.55 2.02 -12.34
CA SER A 89 14.41 3.22 -11.50
C SER A 89 12.98 3.68 -11.38
N VAL A 90 12.21 3.60 -12.48
CA VAL A 90 10.78 3.93 -12.52
C VAL A 90 9.98 3.00 -11.61
N LEU A 91 10.31 1.68 -11.57
CA LEU A 91 9.63 0.72 -10.70
C LEU A 91 9.93 0.96 -9.22
N LEU A 92 11.16 1.33 -8.88
CA LEU A 92 11.53 1.66 -7.51
C LEU A 92 10.81 2.93 -7.03
N LEU A 93 10.73 3.95 -7.89
CA LEU A 93 9.96 5.16 -7.62
C LEU A 93 8.47 4.85 -7.43
N LEU A 94 7.89 4.05 -8.34
CA LEU A 94 6.51 3.61 -8.25
C LEU A 94 6.25 2.92 -6.90
N PHE A 95 7.10 1.96 -6.53
CA PHE A 95 6.95 1.23 -5.28
C PHE A 95 6.96 2.17 -4.07
N LYS A 96 7.92 3.09 -4.01
CA LYS A 96 7.99 4.10 -2.92
C LYS A 96 6.76 4.99 -2.89
N GLY A 97 6.32 5.47 -4.04
CA GLY A 97 5.10 6.28 -4.14
C GLY A 97 3.86 5.51 -3.73
N THR A 98 3.76 4.22 -4.08
CA THR A 98 2.64 3.38 -3.68
C THR A 98 2.62 3.11 -2.18
N LEU A 99 3.76 2.83 -1.55
CA LEU A 99 3.82 2.66 -0.09
C LEU A 99 3.35 3.91 0.66
N LEU A 100 3.71 5.09 0.17
CA LEU A 100 3.24 6.36 0.74
C LEU A 100 1.73 6.57 0.53
N ALA A 101 1.18 6.14 -0.61
CA ALA A 101 -0.22 6.33 -0.96
C ALA A 101 -1.16 5.30 -0.32
N ILE A 102 -0.71 4.06 -0.09
CA ILE A 102 -1.51 2.94 0.42
C ILE A 102 -2.31 3.30 1.69
N PRO A 103 -1.74 3.94 2.73
CA PRO A 103 -2.49 4.25 3.94
C PRO A 103 -3.74 5.10 3.66
N LEU A 104 -3.58 6.14 2.83
CA LEU A 104 -4.67 7.03 2.47
C LEU A 104 -5.67 6.35 1.53
N LEU A 105 -5.20 5.59 0.54
CA LEU A 105 -6.05 4.87 -0.39
C LEU A 105 -6.94 3.84 0.32
N THR A 106 -6.37 3.06 1.24
CA THR A 106 -7.14 2.07 2.02
C THR A 106 -8.16 2.75 2.92
N LEU A 107 -7.76 3.87 3.57
CA LEU A 107 -8.68 4.64 4.39
C LEU A 107 -9.84 5.18 3.55
N LEU A 108 -9.56 5.81 2.42
CA LEU A 108 -10.59 6.31 1.50
C LEU A 108 -11.47 5.20 0.93
N ALA A 109 -10.91 4.02 0.65
CA ALA A 109 -11.68 2.89 0.16
C ALA A 109 -12.67 2.34 1.21
N GLY A 110 -12.34 2.42 2.51
CA GLY A 110 -13.02 1.65 3.52
C GLY A 110 -13.56 2.40 4.74
N PHE A 111 -13.35 3.72 4.89
CA PHE A 111 -13.79 4.46 6.09
C PHE A 111 -15.30 4.36 6.37
N ASP A 112 -16.11 4.19 5.33
CA ASP A 112 -17.56 4.06 5.41
C ASP A 112 -18.07 2.60 5.40
N SER A 113 -17.16 1.63 5.36
CA SER A 113 -17.52 0.22 5.14
C SER A 113 -18.44 -0.35 6.24
N ILE A 114 -18.16 -0.06 7.52
CA ILE A 114 -18.95 -0.46 8.69
C ILE A 114 -19.69 0.73 9.27
N SER A 115 -19.06 1.88 9.41
CA SER A 115 -19.63 3.08 9.98
C SER A 115 -20.86 3.56 9.19
N GLY A 116 -20.82 3.49 7.85
CA GLY A 116 -21.96 3.83 6.99
C GLY A 116 -23.14 2.89 7.19
N GLU A 117 -22.91 1.59 7.26
CA GLU A 117 -23.98 0.62 7.54
C GLU A 117 -24.54 0.77 8.96
N THR A 118 -23.70 1.17 9.92
CA THR A 118 -24.14 1.48 11.28
C THR A 118 -25.01 2.72 11.31
N GLN A 119 -24.60 3.79 10.62
CA GLN A 119 -25.35 5.04 10.52
C GLN A 119 -26.73 4.84 9.89
N HIS A 120 -26.80 4.04 8.83
CA HIS A 120 -28.07 3.75 8.13
C HIS A 120 -28.84 2.57 8.74
N ARG A 121 -28.40 2.01 9.87
CA ARG A 121 -28.99 0.87 10.58
C ARG A 121 -29.13 -0.40 9.72
N THR A 122 -28.39 -0.49 8.59
CA THR A 122 -28.44 -1.65 7.68
C THR A 122 -27.62 -2.83 8.19
N LEU A 123 -26.67 -2.58 9.09
CA LEU A 123 -25.83 -3.61 9.71
C LEU A 123 -26.67 -4.71 10.41
N ARG A 124 -27.83 -4.36 10.99
CA ARG A 124 -28.76 -5.32 11.63
C ARG A 124 -29.23 -6.41 10.66
N PHE A 125 -29.58 -6.04 9.43
CA PHE A 125 -30.06 -6.99 8.44
C PHE A 125 -29.00 -7.98 7.98
N TYR A 126 -27.73 -7.57 8.00
CA TYR A 126 -26.61 -8.46 7.68
C TYR A 126 -26.26 -9.36 8.84
N ALA A 127 -26.28 -8.84 10.08
CA ALA A 127 -25.98 -9.59 11.28
C ALA A 127 -26.98 -10.72 11.61
N THR A 128 -28.17 -10.71 10.99
CA THR A 128 -29.14 -11.80 11.11
C THR A 128 -28.89 -12.95 10.11
N ARG A 129 -28.08 -12.72 9.07
CA ARG A 129 -27.84 -13.67 7.97
C ARG A 129 -26.42 -14.18 7.84
N ALA A 130 -25.47 -13.52 8.48
CA ALA A 130 -24.05 -13.87 8.46
C ALA A 130 -23.45 -13.66 9.85
N GLU A 131 -22.40 -14.41 10.15
CA GLU A 131 -21.62 -14.18 11.37
C GLU A 131 -20.96 -12.79 11.34
N ARG A 132 -21.00 -12.10 12.47
CA ARG A 132 -20.44 -10.73 12.58
C ARG A 132 -18.93 -10.70 12.25
N THR A 133 -18.20 -11.76 12.61
CA THR A 133 -16.78 -11.92 12.27
C THR A 133 -16.57 -12.08 10.77
N SER A 134 -17.36 -12.92 10.11
CA SER A 134 -17.32 -13.11 8.65
C SER A 134 -17.59 -11.81 7.90
N LEU A 135 -18.48 -10.98 8.43
CA LEU A 135 -18.82 -9.70 7.85
C LEU A 135 -17.64 -8.71 7.92
N VAL A 136 -17.00 -8.60 9.07
CA VAL A 136 -15.84 -7.70 9.26
C VAL A 136 -14.65 -8.15 8.41
N LEU A 137 -14.31 -9.46 8.45
CA LEU A 137 -13.21 -10.01 7.65
C LEU A 137 -13.47 -9.87 6.15
N GLY A 138 -14.71 -10.11 5.71
CA GLY A 138 -15.09 -9.92 4.32
C GLY A 138 -14.93 -8.47 3.85
N LYS A 139 -15.26 -7.50 4.70
CA LYS A 139 -15.06 -6.08 4.40
C LYS A 139 -13.57 -5.72 4.31
N ALA A 140 -12.75 -6.18 5.27
CA ALA A 140 -11.30 -5.97 5.22
C ALA A 140 -10.68 -6.55 3.94
N LEU A 141 -11.06 -7.79 3.56
CA LEU A 141 -10.63 -8.41 2.31
C LEU A 141 -11.14 -7.67 1.07
N GLY A 142 -12.36 -7.15 1.10
CA GLY A 142 -12.93 -6.34 0.00
C GLY A 142 -12.17 -5.03 -0.22
N ILE A 143 -11.78 -4.35 0.85
CA ILE A 143 -10.93 -3.14 0.80
C ILE A 143 -9.55 -3.51 0.25
N TRP A 144 -8.93 -4.56 0.79
CA TRP A 144 -7.64 -5.07 0.33
C TRP A 144 -7.66 -5.41 -1.16
N ALA A 145 -8.68 -6.14 -1.62
CA ALA A 145 -8.83 -6.51 -3.03
C ALA A 145 -9.06 -5.28 -3.93
N THR A 146 -9.82 -4.28 -3.46
CA THR A 146 -10.05 -3.04 -4.21
C THR A 146 -8.75 -2.28 -4.44
N VAL A 147 -8.00 -2.01 -3.37
CA VAL A 147 -6.75 -1.26 -3.47
C VAL A 147 -5.67 -2.09 -4.17
N GLY A 148 -5.56 -3.39 -3.86
CA GLY A 148 -4.63 -4.31 -4.54
C GLY A 148 -4.85 -4.39 -6.05
N GLY A 149 -6.13 -4.37 -6.48
CA GLY A 149 -6.49 -4.31 -7.90
C GLY A 149 -6.11 -2.97 -8.56
N MET A 150 -6.32 -1.84 -7.87
CA MET A 150 -5.88 -0.53 -8.36
C MET A 150 -4.35 -0.46 -8.47
N LEU A 151 -3.63 -1.01 -7.48
CA LEU A 151 -2.17 -1.13 -7.52
C LEU A 151 -1.71 -1.99 -8.71
N LEU A 152 -2.39 -3.11 -8.98
CA LEU A 152 -2.05 -3.95 -10.14
C LEU A 152 -2.16 -3.18 -11.45
N LEU A 153 -3.27 -2.48 -11.66
CA LEU A 153 -3.49 -1.67 -12.86
C LEU A 153 -2.41 -0.60 -13.02
N LEU A 154 -2.05 0.08 -11.92
CA LEU A 154 -0.98 1.08 -11.94
C LEU A 154 0.37 0.45 -12.25
N HIS A 155 0.72 -0.69 -11.63
CA HIS A 155 1.97 -1.39 -11.91
C HIS A 155 2.06 -1.82 -13.38
N LEU A 156 0.98 -2.39 -13.96
CA LEU A 156 0.95 -2.77 -15.37
C LEU A 156 1.15 -1.56 -16.30
N ALA A 157 0.51 -0.44 -16.00
CA ALA A 157 0.68 0.79 -16.77
C ALA A 157 2.14 1.31 -16.70
N VAL A 158 2.73 1.30 -15.50
CA VAL A 158 4.12 1.78 -15.32
C VAL A 158 5.14 0.79 -15.89
N TRP A 159 4.88 -0.52 -15.89
CA TRP A 159 5.73 -1.48 -16.61
C TRP A 159 5.75 -1.19 -18.11
N THR A 160 4.61 -0.84 -18.70
CA THR A 160 4.54 -0.42 -20.10
C THR A 160 5.36 0.85 -20.34
N ILE A 161 5.29 1.82 -19.44
CA ILE A 161 6.10 3.05 -19.49
C ILE A 161 7.60 2.70 -19.42
N ALA A 162 8.00 1.85 -18.48
CA ALA A 162 9.39 1.42 -18.33
C ALA A 162 9.92 0.70 -19.59
N LEU A 163 9.10 -0.15 -20.22
CA LEU A 163 9.44 -0.79 -21.49
C LEU A 163 9.65 0.22 -22.63
N ILE A 164 8.72 1.18 -22.79
CA ILE A 164 8.80 2.20 -23.86
C ILE A 164 10.02 3.09 -23.66
N HIS A 165 10.33 3.43 -22.41
CA HIS A 165 11.45 4.30 -22.06
C HIS A 165 12.78 3.56 -21.88
N GLN A 166 12.81 2.23 -22.07
CA GLN A 166 14.00 1.40 -21.91
C GLN A 166 14.68 1.51 -20.55
N ASP A 167 13.88 1.73 -19.46
CA ASP A 167 14.38 1.73 -18.09
C ASP A 167 14.48 0.28 -17.57
N GLY A 168 15.53 -0.41 -18.01
CA GLY A 168 15.79 -1.81 -17.70
C GLY A 168 15.41 -2.78 -18.82
N THR A 169 15.90 -4.01 -18.70
CA THR A 169 15.61 -5.10 -19.64
C THR A 169 14.25 -5.72 -19.34
N GLY A 170 13.64 -6.37 -20.34
CA GLY A 170 12.38 -7.10 -20.15
C GLY A 170 12.45 -8.14 -19.02
N MET A 171 13.63 -8.78 -18.82
CA MET A 171 13.86 -9.75 -17.75
C MET A 171 13.88 -9.08 -16.37
N GLN A 172 14.48 -7.90 -16.25
CA GLN A 172 14.47 -7.12 -15.00
C GLN A 172 13.04 -6.69 -14.65
N LEU A 173 12.27 -6.21 -15.63
CA LEU A 173 10.86 -5.83 -15.42
C LEU A 173 10.01 -7.03 -15.01
N ALA A 174 10.21 -8.20 -15.63
CA ALA A 174 9.49 -9.43 -15.29
C ALA A 174 9.82 -9.97 -13.89
N SER A 175 11.03 -9.75 -13.40
CA SER A 175 11.45 -10.20 -12.07
C SER A 175 11.06 -9.21 -10.96
N TRP A 176 11.31 -7.93 -11.17
CA TRP A 176 11.06 -6.88 -10.17
C TRP A 176 9.59 -6.47 -10.08
N GLY A 177 8.89 -6.38 -11.20
CA GLY A 177 7.53 -5.88 -11.25
C GLY A 177 6.56 -6.66 -10.36
N PRO A 178 6.36 -7.98 -10.59
CA PRO A 178 5.47 -8.80 -9.76
C PRO A 178 5.88 -8.81 -8.29
N ARG A 179 7.19 -8.84 -8.01
CA ARG A 179 7.72 -8.81 -6.65
C ARG A 179 7.31 -7.55 -5.91
N LEU A 180 7.53 -6.37 -6.50
CA LEU A 180 7.19 -5.10 -5.86
C LEU A 180 5.67 -4.96 -5.65
N TRP A 181 4.86 -5.42 -6.61
CA TRP A 181 3.41 -5.48 -6.45
C TRP A 181 2.99 -6.39 -5.29
N LEU A 182 3.53 -7.62 -5.20
CA LEU A 182 3.22 -8.55 -4.10
C LEU A 182 3.61 -7.98 -2.73
N LEU A 183 4.76 -7.30 -2.62
CA LEU A 183 5.17 -6.62 -1.39
C LEU A 183 4.23 -5.47 -1.02
N SER A 184 3.72 -4.74 -2.00
CA SER A 184 2.70 -3.71 -1.79
C SER A 184 1.40 -4.28 -1.24
N LEU A 185 1.02 -5.52 -1.62
CA LEU A 185 -0.17 -6.19 -1.09
C LEU A 185 -0.06 -6.48 0.42
N ALA A 186 1.13 -6.80 0.93
CA ALA A 186 1.34 -7.00 2.36
C ALA A 186 1.10 -5.71 3.15
N CYS A 187 1.63 -4.59 2.65
CA CYS A 187 1.36 -3.26 3.20
C CYS A 187 -0.13 -2.91 3.13
N THR A 188 -0.78 -3.16 1.99
CA THR A 188 -2.22 -2.94 1.80
C THR A 188 -3.06 -3.74 2.79
N ALA A 189 -2.69 -4.98 3.12
CA ALA A 189 -3.41 -5.80 4.09
C ALA A 189 -3.40 -5.19 5.49
N CYS A 190 -2.23 -4.70 5.93
CA CYS A 190 -2.10 -4.01 7.21
C CYS A 190 -3.04 -2.79 7.30
N TYR A 191 -2.99 -1.90 6.32
CA TYR A 191 -3.82 -0.69 6.32
C TYR A 191 -5.30 -0.95 6.05
N ALA A 192 -5.66 -2.02 5.34
CA ALA A 192 -7.06 -2.45 5.19
C ALA A 192 -7.64 -2.90 6.54
N GLY A 193 -6.86 -3.64 7.34
CA GLY A 193 -7.24 -4.00 8.70
C GLY A 193 -7.42 -2.77 9.60
N LEU A 194 -6.47 -1.83 9.58
CA LEU A 194 -6.55 -0.56 10.32
C LEU A 194 -7.79 0.26 9.91
N THR A 195 -8.04 0.39 8.62
CA THR A 195 -9.21 1.10 8.09
C THR A 195 -10.52 0.46 8.57
N THR A 196 -10.58 -0.87 8.54
CA THR A 196 -11.75 -1.61 9.02
C THR A 196 -11.97 -1.38 10.52
N LEU A 197 -10.89 -1.31 11.31
CA LEU A 197 -10.95 -0.97 12.72
C LEU A 197 -11.49 0.45 12.93
N PHE A 198 -10.98 1.46 12.23
CA PHE A 198 -11.49 2.84 12.32
C PHE A 198 -12.97 2.89 11.93
N SER A 199 -13.36 2.21 10.88
CA SER A 199 -14.78 2.15 10.47
C SER A 199 -15.66 1.44 11.51
N ALA A 200 -15.12 0.45 12.23
CA ALA A 200 -15.85 -0.25 13.30
C ALA A 200 -15.95 0.56 14.61
N LEU A 201 -14.96 1.40 14.92
CA LEU A 201 -14.95 2.21 16.14
C LEU A 201 -16.07 3.27 16.16
N PHE A 202 -16.36 3.88 15.01
CA PHE A 202 -17.26 5.03 14.93
C PHE A 202 -18.59 4.70 14.27
N ARG A 203 -19.64 5.43 14.66
CA ARG A 203 -20.98 5.25 14.11
C ARG A 203 -21.23 6.06 12.84
N THR A 204 -20.41 7.06 12.57
CA THR A 204 -20.54 7.96 11.42
C THR A 204 -19.29 7.90 10.54
N PRO A 205 -19.44 7.81 9.21
CA PRO A 205 -18.30 7.75 8.28
C PRO A 205 -17.37 8.96 8.38
N ALA A 206 -17.93 10.16 8.59
CA ALA A 206 -17.15 11.38 8.70
C ALA A 206 -16.15 11.30 9.86
N VAL A 207 -16.60 10.88 11.05
CA VAL A 207 -15.73 10.74 12.23
C VAL A 207 -14.69 9.64 11.99
N ALA A 208 -15.08 8.50 11.39
CA ALA A 208 -14.14 7.43 11.05
C ALA A 208 -13.04 7.92 10.10
N LEU A 209 -13.39 8.74 9.11
CA LEU A 209 -12.42 9.33 8.18
C LEU A 209 -11.47 10.31 8.90
N PHE A 210 -12.01 11.29 9.64
CA PHE A 210 -11.18 12.30 10.31
C PHE A 210 -10.24 11.68 11.33
N VAL A 211 -10.72 10.76 12.17
CA VAL A 211 -9.88 10.07 13.14
C VAL A 211 -8.87 9.17 12.46
N GLY A 212 -9.28 8.49 11.37
CA GLY A 212 -8.37 7.68 10.56
C GLY A 212 -7.23 8.51 9.97
N VAL A 213 -7.52 9.66 9.37
CA VAL A 213 -6.49 10.59 8.85
C VAL A 213 -5.57 11.07 9.98
N ALA A 214 -6.15 11.51 11.11
CA ALA A 214 -5.36 11.98 12.25
C ALA A 214 -4.45 10.88 12.82
N ALA A 215 -4.96 9.65 12.91
CA ALA A 215 -4.19 8.51 13.39
C ALA A 215 -3.04 8.16 12.42
N LEU A 216 -3.28 8.12 11.10
CA LEU A 216 -2.25 7.88 10.10
C LEU A 216 -1.19 8.98 10.10
N ALA A 217 -1.60 10.25 10.18
CA ALA A 217 -0.68 11.38 10.30
C ALA A 217 0.13 11.29 11.60
N GLY A 218 -0.51 10.98 12.73
CA GLY A 218 0.13 10.77 14.02
C GLY A 218 1.17 9.64 13.99
N MET A 219 0.86 8.51 13.34
CA MET A 219 1.82 7.41 13.12
C MET A 219 3.03 7.87 12.28
N GLY A 220 2.80 8.68 11.24
CA GLY A 220 3.87 9.24 10.42
C GLY A 220 4.78 10.19 11.22
N VAL A 221 4.19 11.13 11.96
CA VAL A 221 4.93 12.07 12.83
C VAL A 221 5.69 11.32 13.92
N LEU A 222 5.06 10.33 14.58
CA LEU A 222 5.71 9.50 15.58
C LEU A 222 6.90 8.74 14.99
N GLY A 223 6.75 8.20 13.76
CA GLY A 223 7.83 7.53 13.05
C GLY A 223 9.03 8.45 12.77
N LEU A 224 8.76 9.71 12.41
CA LEU A 224 9.81 10.72 12.24
C LEU A 224 10.51 11.03 13.57
N ILE A 225 9.74 11.29 14.65
CA ILE A 225 10.30 11.59 15.97
C ILE A 225 11.18 10.45 16.47
N LEU A 226 10.69 9.18 16.37
CA LEU A 226 11.46 8.01 16.80
C LEU A 226 12.74 7.80 15.99
N GLY A 227 12.81 8.32 14.76
CA GLY A 227 14.02 8.32 13.93
C GLY A 227 15.10 9.29 14.41
N PHE A 228 14.75 10.31 15.21
CA PHE A 228 15.68 11.29 15.78
C PHE A 228 16.10 11.00 17.22
N VAL A 229 15.45 10.05 17.89
CA VAL A 229 15.71 9.73 19.30
C VAL A 229 16.60 8.50 19.40
N ASP A 230 17.80 8.68 19.89
CA ASP A 230 18.73 7.58 20.18
C ASP A 230 18.08 6.56 21.12
N HIS A 231 18.25 5.27 20.83
CA HIS A 231 17.70 4.13 21.56
C HIS A 231 16.19 3.90 21.41
N ALA A 232 15.43 4.74 20.65
CA ALA A 232 14.02 4.53 20.39
C ALA A 232 13.74 3.60 19.20
N ASP A 233 14.77 3.05 18.55
CA ASP A 233 14.66 2.15 17.41
C ASP A 233 13.72 0.97 17.64
N LYS A 234 13.70 0.41 18.86
CA LYS A 234 12.80 -0.69 19.22
C LYS A 234 11.33 -0.32 19.18
N LEU A 235 10.98 0.94 19.56
CA LEU A 235 9.60 1.42 19.50
C LEU A 235 9.13 1.66 18.06
N SER A 236 10.04 1.98 17.14
CA SER A 236 9.69 2.17 15.74
C SER A 236 9.13 0.90 15.08
N TYR A 237 9.48 -0.31 15.58
CA TYR A 237 8.90 -1.58 15.12
C TYR A 237 7.41 -1.75 15.45
N LEU A 238 6.86 -0.91 16.34
CA LEU A 238 5.41 -0.84 16.57
C LEU A 238 4.67 -0.06 15.48
N LEU A 239 5.36 0.60 14.56
CA LEU A 239 4.75 1.38 13.49
C LEU A 239 4.81 0.62 12.17
N PRO A 240 3.67 0.51 11.42
CA PRO A 240 3.67 -0.16 10.12
C PRO A 240 4.69 0.42 9.12
N GLY A 241 4.87 1.74 9.09
CA GLY A 241 5.79 2.43 8.18
C GLY A 241 7.28 2.07 8.38
N LYS A 242 7.66 1.51 9.54
CA LYS A 242 9.04 1.01 9.74
C LYS A 242 9.40 -0.14 8.80
N TYR A 243 8.40 -0.93 8.42
CA TYR A 243 8.60 -2.12 7.59
C TYR A 243 8.78 -1.79 6.10
N ASP A 244 8.45 -0.57 5.67
CA ASP A 244 8.56 -0.13 4.26
C ASP A 244 9.98 -0.28 3.70
N GLY A 245 11.00 0.09 4.49
CA GLY A 245 12.40 -0.07 4.13
C GLY A 245 12.87 -1.52 4.16
N LEU A 246 12.27 -2.36 5.02
CA LEU A 246 12.63 -3.77 5.16
C LEU A 246 12.04 -4.63 4.02
N LEU A 247 10.90 -4.23 3.44
CA LEU A 247 10.28 -4.93 2.31
C LEU A 247 11.20 -5.02 1.07
N ILE A 248 12.10 -4.05 0.87
CA ILE A 248 13.05 -4.02 -0.26
C ILE A 248 14.48 -4.39 0.14
N SER A 249 14.67 -4.98 1.32
CA SER A 249 15.97 -5.47 1.75
C SER A 249 16.52 -6.55 0.81
N HIS A 250 17.86 -6.61 0.68
CA HIS A 250 18.52 -7.71 0.00
C HIS A 250 18.38 -9.03 0.75
N ASP A 251 18.13 -8.99 2.07
CA ASP A 251 18.02 -10.14 2.95
C ASP A 251 16.57 -10.69 2.94
N PRO A 252 16.33 -11.91 2.39
CA PRO A 252 15.01 -12.51 2.35
C PRO A 252 14.35 -12.68 3.71
N MET A 253 15.14 -12.93 4.77
CA MET A 253 14.61 -13.12 6.12
C MET A 253 14.04 -11.81 6.68
N LYS A 254 14.68 -10.66 6.37
CA LYS A 254 14.14 -9.35 6.74
C LYS A 254 12.85 -9.03 5.99
N VAL A 255 12.78 -9.39 4.71
CA VAL A 255 11.56 -9.24 3.90
C VAL A 255 10.42 -10.10 4.46
N LEU A 256 10.67 -11.39 4.75
CA LEU A 256 9.69 -12.28 5.35
C LEU A 256 9.24 -11.79 6.73
N GLY A 257 10.17 -11.31 7.55
CA GLY A 257 9.87 -10.70 8.84
C GLY A 257 8.97 -9.48 8.72
N ALA A 258 9.23 -8.60 7.73
CA ALA A 258 8.39 -7.44 7.46
C ALA A 258 6.98 -7.83 7.00
N VAL A 259 6.87 -8.78 6.07
CA VAL A 259 5.56 -9.31 5.61
C VAL A 259 4.79 -9.95 6.76
N GLY A 260 5.47 -10.75 7.61
CA GLY A 260 4.89 -11.36 8.80
C GLY A 260 4.38 -10.32 9.80
N ALA A 261 5.16 -9.27 10.07
CA ALA A 261 4.76 -8.19 10.96
C ALA A 261 3.55 -7.42 10.44
N LEU A 262 3.53 -7.06 9.14
CA LEU A 262 2.37 -6.41 8.50
C LEU A 262 1.13 -7.31 8.50
N GLY A 263 1.31 -8.62 8.29
CA GLY A 263 0.24 -9.62 8.43
C GLY A 263 -0.31 -9.71 9.85
N THR A 264 0.56 -9.64 10.86
CA THR A 264 0.18 -9.61 12.28
C THR A 264 -0.64 -8.35 12.59
N TRP A 265 -0.21 -7.19 12.10
CA TRP A 265 -0.98 -5.95 12.20
C TRP A 265 -2.38 -6.08 11.58
N ALA A 266 -2.47 -6.65 10.37
CA ALA A 266 -3.75 -6.89 9.69
C ALA A 266 -4.66 -7.81 10.52
N ALA A 267 -4.12 -8.90 11.06
CA ALA A 267 -4.86 -9.87 11.88
C ALA A 267 -5.35 -9.24 13.20
N LEU A 268 -4.47 -8.53 13.92
CA LEU A 268 -4.80 -7.88 15.18
C LEU A 268 -5.88 -6.80 15.02
N THR A 269 -5.75 -5.95 14.01
CA THR A 269 -6.71 -4.86 13.79
C THR A 269 -8.05 -5.36 13.29
N SER A 270 -8.07 -6.34 12.37
CA SER A 270 -9.31 -6.96 11.91
C SER A 270 -9.98 -7.81 13.03
N GLY A 271 -9.19 -8.49 13.85
CA GLY A 271 -9.67 -9.22 15.02
C GLY A 271 -10.30 -8.30 16.06
N THR A 272 -9.64 -7.18 16.37
CA THR A 272 -10.19 -6.15 17.29
C THR A 272 -11.48 -5.54 16.73
N ALA A 273 -11.52 -5.23 15.43
CA ALA A 273 -12.73 -4.76 14.77
C ALA A 273 -13.89 -5.76 14.87
N SER A 274 -13.60 -7.06 14.69
CA SER A 274 -14.58 -8.13 14.81
C SER A 274 -15.14 -8.23 16.24
N GLU A 275 -14.28 -8.15 17.23
CA GLU A 275 -14.70 -8.19 18.64
C GLU A 275 -15.55 -6.97 19.03
N LEU A 276 -15.19 -5.78 18.54
CA LEU A 276 -15.99 -4.56 18.75
C LEU A 276 -17.40 -4.69 18.19
N ILE A 277 -17.54 -5.24 16.97
CA ILE A 277 -18.86 -5.43 16.35
C ILE A 277 -19.63 -6.57 17.04
N ARG A 278 -18.93 -7.61 17.55
CA ARG A 278 -19.56 -8.71 18.29
C ARG A 278 -20.23 -8.21 19.58
N ARG A 279 -19.57 -7.30 20.30
CA ARG A 279 -20.07 -6.74 21.57
C ARG A 279 -21.07 -5.59 21.41
N ARG A 280 -21.19 -5.06 20.19
CA ARG A 280 -22.08 -3.91 19.95
C ARG A 280 -23.54 -4.39 19.88
N ASP A 281 -24.41 -3.77 20.64
CA ASP A 281 -25.85 -3.89 20.47
C ASP A 281 -26.26 -3.17 19.18
N LEU A 282 -26.84 -3.93 18.24
CA LEU A 282 -27.18 -3.48 16.90
C LEU A 282 -28.67 -3.15 16.77
#